data_2cdbfac892eee0f97723e485eeddca29
#
_entry.id   2cdbfac892eee0f97723e485eeddca29
#
_cell.length_a   1.000
_cell.length_b   1.000
_cell.length_c   1.000
_cell.angle_alpha   90.00
_cell.angle_beta   90.00
_cell.angle_gamma   90.00
#
_symmetry.space_group_name_H-M   'P 1'
#
loop_
_entity.id
_entity.type
_entity.pdbx_description
1 polymer ?
#
loop_
_entity_poly.entity_id
_entity_poly.type
_entity_poly.pdbx_seq_one_letter_code
_entity_poly.pdbx_strand_id
1 'polypeptide(L)'
;KVGQNLKYDLKVLQNYGIKVQGALFDTMIAHYLINPDMRHNMDLLSETYLGYTPIAIESLIGKGKAQRSMRTVALEEVKEYAVEDADVTWQLKDVFKAELPKVNAQKVYADLEMPLLKVLAAMEREGVTLDVAYLKEYSKTLDAEIAQLEATIAEQAGTPFNLASPKQLGDILFEKLKIDSK
;
A
#
# COMPACT_ATOMS: atom_id res chain seq x y z
N LYS A 1 0.91 -19.60 -13.39
CA LYS A 1 1.82 -18.92 -12.46
C LYS A 1 1.04 -18.49 -11.24
N VAL A 2 1.67 -18.55 -10.10
CA VAL A 2 1.10 -18.15 -8.81
C VAL A 2 1.94 -17.02 -8.25
N GLY A 3 1.30 -16.06 -7.58
CA GLY A 3 2.00 -14.99 -6.88
C GLY A 3 1.09 -14.28 -5.89
N GLN A 4 1.70 -13.46 -5.06
CA GLN A 4 1.06 -12.59 -4.09
C GLN A 4 1.18 -11.15 -4.62
N ASN A 5 0.08 -10.50 -5.02
CA ASN A 5 0.07 -9.20 -5.69
C ASN A 5 0.77 -9.23 -7.08
N LEU A 6 0.37 -10.19 -7.91
CA LEU A 6 0.95 -10.40 -9.25
C LEU A 6 0.96 -9.16 -10.15
N LYS A 7 0.05 -8.22 -9.94
CA LYS A 7 0.06 -6.96 -10.69
C LYS A 7 1.39 -6.23 -10.57
N TYR A 8 1.98 -6.22 -9.37
CA TYR A 8 3.29 -5.64 -9.13
C TYR A 8 4.37 -6.38 -9.95
N ASP A 9 4.42 -7.71 -9.87
CA ASP A 9 5.42 -8.52 -10.57
C ASP A 9 5.29 -8.39 -12.09
N LEU A 10 4.07 -8.38 -12.61
CA LEU A 10 3.83 -8.17 -14.05
C LEU A 10 4.40 -6.84 -14.54
N LYS A 11 4.22 -5.76 -13.77
CA LYS A 11 4.76 -4.43 -14.10
C LYS A 11 6.28 -4.42 -14.06
N VAL A 12 6.88 -5.01 -13.02
CA VAL A 12 8.35 -5.11 -12.88
C VAL A 12 8.95 -5.91 -14.04
N LEU A 13 8.43 -7.11 -14.32
CA LEU A 13 8.94 -7.97 -15.39
C LEU A 13 8.78 -7.30 -16.77
N GLN A 14 7.71 -6.56 -16.97
CA GLN A 14 7.46 -5.87 -18.23
C GLN A 14 8.48 -4.74 -18.49
N ASN A 15 9.06 -4.13 -17.46
CA ASN A 15 10.16 -3.15 -17.61
C ASN A 15 11.42 -3.79 -18.22
N TYR A 16 11.55 -5.11 -18.10
CA TYR A 16 12.64 -5.89 -18.72
C TYR A 16 12.20 -6.58 -20.02
N GLY A 17 11.06 -6.20 -20.60
CA GLY A 17 10.52 -6.79 -21.84
C GLY A 17 9.92 -8.19 -21.66
N ILE A 18 9.82 -8.69 -20.43
CA ILE A 18 9.31 -10.04 -20.14
C ILE A 18 7.77 -10.00 -20.09
N LYS A 19 7.13 -10.81 -20.94
CA LYS A 19 5.68 -10.98 -20.98
C LYS A 19 5.28 -12.28 -20.29
N VAL A 20 4.59 -12.18 -19.18
CA VAL A 20 4.05 -13.35 -18.46
C VAL A 20 2.78 -13.85 -19.15
N GLN A 21 2.81 -15.11 -19.61
CA GLN A 21 1.69 -15.73 -20.32
C GLN A 21 1.10 -16.91 -19.54
N GLY A 22 -0.11 -17.31 -19.94
CA GLY A 22 -0.84 -18.45 -19.38
C GLY A 22 -1.69 -18.09 -18.17
N ALA A 23 -2.18 -19.12 -17.50
CA ALA A 23 -3.03 -18.97 -16.32
C ALA A 23 -2.27 -18.33 -15.15
N LEU A 24 -2.91 -17.40 -14.47
CA LEU A 24 -2.42 -16.71 -13.28
C LEU A 24 -3.32 -17.05 -12.10
N PHE A 25 -2.73 -17.08 -10.91
CA PHE A 25 -3.44 -17.16 -9.64
C PHE A 25 -2.79 -16.16 -8.66
N ASP A 26 -3.55 -15.18 -8.22
CA ASP A 26 -3.12 -14.17 -7.25
C ASP A 26 -3.73 -14.48 -5.89
N THR A 27 -2.88 -14.79 -4.91
CA THR A 27 -3.32 -15.17 -3.56
C THR A 27 -3.87 -13.98 -2.77
N MET A 28 -3.40 -12.76 -3.02
CA MET A 28 -3.93 -11.55 -2.38
C MET A 28 -5.36 -11.27 -2.83
N ILE A 29 -5.62 -11.33 -4.14
CA ILE A 29 -6.97 -11.14 -4.70
C ILE A 29 -7.91 -12.26 -4.25
N ALA A 30 -7.44 -13.50 -4.25
CA ALA A 30 -8.24 -14.63 -3.77
C ALA A 30 -8.68 -14.40 -2.31
N HIS A 31 -7.75 -14.02 -1.44
CA HIS A 31 -8.07 -13.77 -0.04
C HIS A 31 -8.96 -12.54 0.14
N TYR A 32 -8.78 -11.49 -0.64
CA TYR A 32 -9.67 -10.32 -0.61
C TYR A 32 -11.14 -10.69 -0.84
N LEU A 33 -11.40 -11.62 -1.76
CA LEU A 33 -12.75 -12.12 -2.02
C LEU A 33 -13.28 -13.05 -0.92
N ILE A 34 -12.39 -13.77 -0.22
CA ILE A 34 -12.75 -14.68 0.87
C ILE A 34 -13.05 -13.91 2.16
N ASN A 35 -12.22 -12.95 2.50
CA ASN A 35 -12.33 -12.16 3.73
C ASN A 35 -11.87 -10.70 3.48
N PRO A 36 -12.76 -9.82 2.97
CA PRO A 36 -12.39 -8.45 2.58
C PRO A 36 -12.00 -7.55 3.75
N ASP A 37 -12.44 -7.84 4.96
CA ASP A 37 -12.18 -7.01 6.14
C ASP A 37 -10.82 -7.27 6.79
N MET A 38 -10.16 -8.37 6.42
CA MET A 38 -8.85 -8.73 6.92
C MET A 38 -7.73 -8.09 6.08
N ARG A 39 -6.55 -7.86 6.66
CA ARG A 39 -5.36 -7.51 5.88
C ARG A 39 -4.91 -8.68 5.01
N HIS A 40 -4.32 -8.36 3.85
CA HIS A 40 -3.97 -9.37 2.83
C HIS A 40 -2.45 -9.50 2.62
N ASN A 41 -1.63 -9.04 3.58
CA ASN A 41 -0.18 -9.23 3.52
C ASN A 41 0.18 -10.70 3.80
N MET A 42 1.21 -11.19 3.12
CA MET A 42 1.58 -12.60 3.11
C MET A 42 1.89 -13.16 4.50
N ASP A 43 2.59 -12.40 5.34
CA ASP A 43 2.95 -12.82 6.71
C ASP A 43 1.69 -13.19 7.51
N LEU A 44 0.70 -12.29 7.55
CA LEU A 44 -0.56 -12.51 8.25
C LEU A 44 -1.34 -13.69 7.66
N LEU A 45 -1.33 -13.84 6.32
CA LEU A 45 -2.00 -14.96 5.66
C LEU A 45 -1.33 -16.29 6.00
N SER A 46 0.01 -16.32 6.01
CA SER A 46 0.78 -17.49 6.41
C SER A 46 0.50 -17.90 7.86
N GLU A 47 0.55 -16.94 8.77
CA GLU A 47 0.23 -17.19 10.19
C GLU A 47 -1.20 -17.70 10.36
N THR A 48 -2.17 -17.08 9.67
CA THR A 48 -3.59 -17.42 9.84
C THR A 48 -3.97 -18.75 9.21
N TYR A 49 -3.49 -19.04 8.01
CA TYR A 49 -3.96 -20.18 7.22
C TYR A 49 -3.00 -21.35 7.19
N LEU A 50 -1.70 -21.13 7.45
CA LEU A 50 -0.68 -22.17 7.46
C LEU A 50 -0.09 -22.39 8.85
N GLY A 51 -0.35 -21.51 9.83
CA GLY A 51 0.24 -21.56 11.18
C GLY A 51 1.76 -21.35 11.18
N TYR A 52 2.27 -20.63 10.18
CA TYR A 52 3.69 -20.43 9.95
C TYR A 52 4.04 -18.93 9.90
N THR A 53 5.03 -18.48 10.67
CA THR A 53 5.53 -17.09 10.66
C THR A 53 6.72 -16.98 9.74
N PRO A 54 6.59 -16.26 8.59
CA PRO A 54 7.68 -16.10 7.62
C PRO A 54 8.80 -15.18 8.12
N ILE A 55 9.92 -15.20 7.41
CA ILE A 55 11.02 -14.26 7.60
C ILE A 55 10.54 -12.86 7.26
N ALA A 56 10.53 -11.94 8.22
CA ALA A 56 10.11 -10.56 7.98
C ALA A 56 11.16 -9.84 7.10
N ILE A 57 10.70 -9.15 6.05
CA ILE A 57 11.58 -8.39 5.13
C ILE A 57 12.44 -7.36 5.89
N GLU A 58 11.94 -6.82 6.98
CA GLU A 58 12.67 -5.86 7.80
C GLU A 58 13.91 -6.47 8.50
N SER A 59 13.95 -7.78 8.68
CA SER A 59 15.15 -8.45 9.19
C SER A 59 16.31 -8.37 8.21
N LEU A 60 16.01 -8.29 6.90
CA LEU A 60 16.98 -8.19 5.83
C LEU A 60 17.36 -6.74 5.51
N ILE A 61 16.38 -5.85 5.39
CA ILE A 61 16.60 -4.49 4.91
C ILE A 61 16.50 -3.42 5.99
N GLY A 62 16.06 -3.76 7.21
CA GLY A 62 15.84 -2.79 8.30
C GLY A 62 14.53 -2.02 8.19
N LYS A 63 14.31 -1.06 9.10
CA LYS A 63 13.07 -0.26 9.20
C LYS A 63 13.32 1.25 9.10
N GLY A 64 12.31 1.95 8.60
CA GLY A 64 12.26 3.42 8.61
C GLY A 64 13.41 4.06 7.84
N LYS A 65 14.01 5.12 8.41
CA LYS A 65 15.09 5.89 7.75
C LYS A 65 16.39 5.10 7.57
N ALA A 66 16.58 4.01 8.30
CA ALA A 66 17.76 3.14 8.20
C ALA A 66 17.57 2.00 7.19
N GLN A 67 16.46 1.97 6.46
CA GLN A 67 16.16 0.94 5.49
C GLN A 67 17.16 0.97 4.33
N ARG A 68 17.80 -0.18 4.07
CA ARG A 68 18.74 -0.39 2.96
C ARG A 68 18.05 -1.03 1.76
N SER A 69 18.66 -0.89 0.58
CA SER A 69 18.18 -1.58 -0.62
C SER A 69 18.41 -3.10 -0.51
N MET A 70 17.43 -3.91 -0.94
CA MET A 70 17.60 -5.37 -1.06
C MET A 70 18.82 -5.76 -1.91
N ARG A 71 19.24 -4.93 -2.87
CA ARG A 71 20.44 -5.15 -3.68
C ARG A 71 21.73 -5.19 -2.88
N THR A 72 21.75 -4.66 -1.67
CA THR A 72 22.92 -4.63 -0.79
C THR A 72 22.93 -5.77 0.23
N VAL A 73 21.88 -6.58 0.25
CA VAL A 73 21.80 -7.78 1.11
C VAL A 73 22.55 -8.93 0.46
N ALA A 74 23.27 -9.71 1.26
CA ALA A 74 24.02 -10.87 0.76
C ALA A 74 23.08 -11.90 0.13
N LEU A 75 23.50 -12.50 -0.98
CA LEU A 75 22.69 -13.47 -1.73
C LEU A 75 22.21 -14.64 -0.85
N GLU A 76 23.06 -15.13 0.04
CA GLU A 76 22.74 -16.23 0.95
C GLU A 76 21.61 -15.87 1.94
N GLU A 77 21.52 -14.61 2.36
CA GLU A 77 20.43 -14.12 3.22
C GLU A 77 19.14 -13.96 2.42
N VAL A 78 19.22 -13.39 1.21
CA VAL A 78 18.05 -13.19 0.33
C VAL A 78 17.49 -14.52 -0.16
N LYS A 79 18.33 -15.52 -0.38
CA LYS A 79 17.94 -16.83 -0.91
C LYS A 79 16.86 -17.50 -0.05
N GLU A 80 17.08 -17.59 1.24
CA GLU A 80 16.13 -18.24 2.15
C GLU A 80 14.77 -17.50 2.16
N TYR A 81 14.80 -16.17 2.25
CA TYR A 81 13.62 -15.33 2.17
C TYR A 81 12.84 -15.55 0.86
N ALA A 82 13.52 -15.52 -0.28
CA ALA A 82 12.88 -15.66 -1.59
C ALA A 82 12.29 -17.07 -1.83
N VAL A 83 12.95 -18.12 -1.32
CA VAL A 83 12.42 -19.49 -1.38
C VAL A 83 11.18 -19.63 -0.52
N GLU A 84 11.22 -19.10 0.70
CA GLU A 84 10.09 -19.10 1.62
C GLU A 84 8.89 -18.36 1.07
N ASP A 85 9.08 -17.15 0.52
CA ASP A 85 8.02 -16.36 -0.12
C ASP A 85 7.32 -17.15 -1.24
N ALA A 86 8.09 -17.87 -2.06
CA ALA A 86 7.54 -18.68 -3.14
C ALA A 86 6.77 -19.90 -2.61
N ASP A 87 7.28 -20.58 -1.59
CA ASP A 87 6.66 -21.76 -0.99
C ASP A 87 5.37 -21.41 -0.25
N VAL A 88 5.39 -20.38 0.60
CA VAL A 88 4.21 -19.86 1.31
C VAL A 88 3.12 -19.47 0.31
N THR A 89 3.47 -18.72 -0.72
CA THR A 89 2.53 -18.31 -1.76
C THR A 89 1.92 -19.52 -2.48
N TRP A 90 2.71 -20.56 -2.73
CA TRP A 90 2.23 -21.79 -3.36
C TRP A 90 1.24 -22.56 -2.45
N GLN A 91 1.53 -22.69 -1.16
CA GLN A 91 0.65 -23.32 -0.19
C GLN A 91 -0.65 -22.54 -0.01
N LEU A 92 -0.59 -21.21 0.13
CA LEU A 92 -1.76 -20.32 0.21
C LEU A 92 -2.67 -20.45 -1.02
N LYS A 93 -2.13 -20.63 -2.22
CA LYS A 93 -2.92 -20.89 -3.43
C LYS A 93 -3.83 -22.09 -3.26
N ASP A 94 -3.33 -23.22 -2.71
CA ASP A 94 -4.13 -24.43 -2.56
C ASP A 94 -5.24 -24.23 -1.51
N VAL A 95 -4.94 -23.55 -0.42
CA VAL A 95 -5.94 -23.17 0.60
C VAL A 95 -7.03 -22.29 -0.04
N PHE A 96 -6.67 -21.17 -0.68
CA PHE A 96 -7.65 -20.23 -1.20
C PHE A 96 -8.44 -20.77 -2.38
N LYS A 97 -7.84 -21.64 -3.19
CA LYS A 97 -8.56 -22.34 -4.25
C LYS A 97 -9.69 -23.20 -3.69
N ALA A 98 -9.53 -23.76 -2.51
CA ALA A 98 -10.56 -24.54 -1.83
C ALA A 98 -11.60 -23.67 -1.09
N GLU A 99 -11.23 -22.45 -0.66
CA GLU A 99 -12.13 -21.54 0.07
C GLU A 99 -13.02 -20.70 -0.87
N LEU A 100 -12.54 -20.27 -2.03
CA LEU A 100 -13.29 -19.46 -2.99
C LEU A 100 -14.69 -20.00 -3.33
N PRO A 101 -14.89 -21.32 -3.57
CA PRO A 101 -16.23 -21.87 -3.79
C PRO A 101 -17.14 -21.79 -2.58
N LYS A 102 -16.61 -21.88 -1.36
CA LYS A 102 -17.40 -21.83 -0.13
C LYS A 102 -18.09 -20.49 0.10
N VAL A 103 -17.46 -19.42 -0.37
CA VAL A 103 -18.01 -18.05 -0.33
C VAL A 103 -18.67 -17.63 -1.66
N ASN A 104 -18.88 -18.56 -2.59
CA ASN A 104 -19.45 -18.31 -3.93
C ASN A 104 -18.65 -17.29 -4.77
N ALA A 105 -17.36 -17.10 -4.51
CA ALA A 105 -16.53 -16.08 -5.18
C ALA A 105 -15.70 -16.64 -6.34
N GLN A 106 -15.73 -17.94 -6.61
CA GLN A 106 -14.91 -18.58 -7.64
C GLN A 106 -15.09 -17.95 -9.04
N LYS A 107 -16.35 -17.66 -9.44
CA LYS A 107 -16.63 -17.04 -10.74
C LYS A 107 -16.18 -15.60 -10.79
N VAL A 108 -16.40 -14.83 -9.74
CA VAL A 108 -15.92 -13.44 -9.64
C VAL A 108 -14.39 -13.42 -9.77
N TYR A 109 -13.72 -14.29 -9.05
CA TYR A 109 -12.27 -14.43 -9.13
C TYR A 109 -11.79 -14.73 -10.56
N ALA A 110 -12.35 -15.75 -11.19
CA ALA A 110 -11.88 -16.24 -12.50
C ALA A 110 -12.28 -15.34 -13.67
N ASP A 111 -13.51 -14.84 -13.67
CA ASP A 111 -14.14 -14.18 -14.81
C ASP A 111 -13.99 -12.64 -14.77
N LEU A 112 -13.77 -12.06 -13.57
CA LEU A 112 -13.63 -10.62 -13.38
C LEU A 112 -12.24 -10.24 -12.86
N GLU A 113 -11.84 -10.69 -11.69
CA GLU A 113 -10.63 -10.20 -11.01
C GLU A 113 -9.35 -10.58 -11.74
N MET A 114 -9.21 -11.83 -12.16
CA MET A 114 -7.99 -12.25 -12.85
C MET A 114 -7.81 -11.61 -14.24
N PRO A 115 -8.84 -11.42 -15.09
CA PRO A 115 -8.74 -10.58 -16.28
C PRO A 115 -8.46 -9.10 -15.96
N LEU A 116 -9.14 -8.53 -14.96
CA LEU A 116 -9.00 -7.13 -14.57
C LEU A 116 -7.56 -6.80 -14.10
N LEU A 117 -6.91 -7.72 -13.39
CA LEU A 117 -5.51 -7.57 -12.96
C LEU A 117 -4.58 -7.15 -14.11
N LYS A 118 -4.74 -7.78 -15.29
CA LYS A 118 -3.92 -7.46 -16.48
C LYS A 118 -4.27 -6.10 -17.06
N VAL A 119 -5.54 -5.73 -17.04
CA VAL A 119 -6.01 -4.41 -17.51
C VAL A 119 -5.44 -3.32 -16.62
N LEU A 120 -5.57 -3.47 -15.29
CA LEU A 120 -5.02 -2.52 -14.33
C LEU A 120 -3.50 -2.40 -14.43
N ALA A 121 -2.78 -3.51 -14.62
CA ALA A 121 -1.34 -3.48 -14.84
C ALA A 121 -0.96 -2.66 -16.10
N ALA A 122 -1.73 -2.79 -17.17
CA ALA A 122 -1.53 -2.03 -18.41
C ALA A 122 -1.85 -0.54 -18.20
N MET A 123 -2.96 -0.21 -17.55
CA MET A 123 -3.35 1.18 -17.25
C MET A 123 -2.33 1.88 -16.34
N GLU A 124 -1.88 1.21 -15.29
CA GLU A 124 -0.88 1.77 -14.37
C GLU A 124 0.48 1.95 -15.03
N ARG A 125 0.81 1.12 -16.01
CA ARG A 125 2.04 1.26 -16.79
C ARG A 125 1.97 2.43 -17.77
N GLU A 126 0.85 2.63 -18.44
CA GLU A 126 0.62 3.78 -19.31
C GLU A 126 0.69 5.06 -18.49
N GLY A 127 0.10 5.04 -17.30
CA GLY A 127 0.06 6.17 -16.39
C GLY A 127 -0.90 7.25 -16.84
N VAL A 128 -0.74 8.43 -16.22
CA VAL A 128 -1.51 9.63 -16.54
C VAL A 128 -0.57 10.81 -16.73
N THR A 129 -0.89 11.67 -17.69
CA THR A 129 -0.14 12.92 -17.88
C THR A 129 -0.60 13.96 -16.87
N LEU A 130 0.35 14.51 -16.13
CA LEU A 130 0.10 15.62 -15.20
C LEU A 130 0.46 16.95 -15.84
N ASP A 131 -0.40 17.92 -15.70
CA ASP A 131 -0.05 19.32 -16.00
C ASP A 131 0.76 19.91 -14.85
N VAL A 132 2.07 19.70 -14.93
CA VAL A 132 3.01 20.13 -13.89
C VAL A 132 3.07 21.65 -13.79
N ALA A 133 2.88 22.37 -14.91
CA ALA A 133 2.89 23.83 -14.92
C ALA A 133 1.70 24.40 -14.15
N TYR A 134 0.51 23.88 -14.44
CA TYR A 134 -0.71 24.25 -13.71
C TYR A 134 -0.60 23.93 -12.21
N LEU A 135 -0.15 22.72 -11.86
CA LEU A 135 -0.02 22.31 -10.45
C LEU A 135 0.96 23.21 -9.67
N LYS A 136 2.08 23.63 -10.31
CA LYS A 136 3.03 24.56 -9.69
C LYS A 136 2.43 25.95 -9.48
N GLU A 137 1.64 26.44 -10.41
CA GLU A 137 0.98 27.76 -10.25
C GLU A 137 -0.13 27.69 -9.20
N TYR A 138 -0.91 26.62 -9.22
CA TYR A 138 -1.95 26.37 -8.20
C TYR A 138 -1.35 26.25 -6.79
N SER A 139 -0.21 25.59 -6.65
CA SER A 139 0.52 25.53 -5.37
C SER A 139 0.85 26.91 -4.83
N LYS A 140 1.34 27.84 -5.69
CA LYS A 140 1.63 29.21 -5.25
C LYS A 140 0.38 29.96 -4.79
N THR A 141 -0.75 29.75 -5.47
CA THR A 141 -2.04 30.34 -5.06
C THR A 141 -2.44 29.83 -3.68
N LEU A 142 -2.36 28.50 -3.47
CA LEU A 142 -2.66 27.90 -2.17
C LEU A 142 -1.71 28.39 -1.06
N ASP A 143 -0.41 28.49 -1.34
CA ASP A 143 0.57 28.98 -0.38
C ASP A 143 0.24 30.43 0.07
N ALA A 144 -0.18 31.29 -0.87
CA ALA A 144 -0.58 32.66 -0.58
C ALA A 144 -1.88 32.72 0.26
N GLU A 145 -2.87 31.90 -0.07
CA GLU A 145 -4.12 31.81 0.69
C GLU A 145 -3.89 31.26 2.10
N ILE A 146 -3.07 30.23 2.24
CA ILE A 146 -2.69 29.66 3.54
C ILE A 146 -2.01 30.73 4.40
N ALA A 147 -1.03 31.45 3.86
CA ALA A 147 -0.33 32.49 4.61
C ALA A 147 -1.27 33.62 5.07
N GLN A 148 -2.25 33.98 4.25
CA GLN A 148 -3.27 34.97 4.61
C GLN A 148 -4.20 34.47 5.73
N LEU A 149 -4.62 33.20 5.65
CA LEU A 149 -5.45 32.57 6.69
C LEU A 149 -4.69 32.42 8.01
N GLU A 150 -3.42 32.00 7.97
CA GLU A 150 -2.55 31.92 9.14
C GLU A 150 -2.39 33.27 9.84
N ALA A 151 -2.17 34.34 9.08
CA ALA A 151 -2.08 35.70 9.61
C ALA A 151 -3.40 36.13 10.27
N THR A 152 -4.54 35.88 9.62
CA THR A 152 -5.88 36.20 10.16
C THR A 152 -6.15 35.43 11.45
N ILE A 153 -5.81 34.14 11.50
CA ILE A 153 -5.99 33.30 12.70
C ILE A 153 -5.09 33.78 13.84
N ALA A 154 -3.83 34.11 13.55
CA ALA A 154 -2.90 34.64 14.56
C ALA A 154 -3.39 35.98 15.14
N GLU A 155 -3.95 36.86 14.32
CA GLU A 155 -4.59 38.12 14.74
C GLU A 155 -5.78 37.85 15.67
N GLN A 156 -6.71 36.98 15.28
CA GLN A 156 -7.87 36.61 16.07
C GLN A 156 -7.48 35.93 17.39
N ALA A 157 -6.44 35.09 17.37
CA ALA A 157 -5.89 34.47 18.56
C ALA A 157 -5.12 35.46 19.48
N GLY A 158 -4.76 36.63 18.97
CA GLY A 158 -3.96 37.64 19.67
C GLY A 158 -2.53 37.18 19.99
N THR A 159 -2.02 36.17 19.28
CA THR A 159 -0.65 35.64 19.38
C THR A 159 -0.34 34.72 18.20
N PRO A 160 0.88 34.77 17.65
CA PRO A 160 1.33 33.78 16.68
C PRO A 160 1.53 32.42 17.34
N PHE A 161 1.17 31.37 16.66
CA PHE A 161 1.40 29.98 17.08
C PHE A 161 1.48 29.07 15.88
N ASN A 162 1.97 27.84 16.06
CA ASN A 162 2.03 26.84 15.01
C ASN A 162 0.69 26.12 14.87
N LEU A 163 -0.09 26.46 13.83
CA LEU A 163 -1.38 25.84 13.51
C LEU A 163 -1.28 24.33 13.22
N ALA A 164 -0.12 23.86 12.73
CA ALA A 164 0.13 22.46 12.50
C ALA A 164 0.46 21.65 13.78
N SER A 165 0.52 22.33 14.93
CA SER A 165 0.73 21.70 16.24
C SER A 165 -0.61 21.52 16.96
N PRO A 166 -1.16 20.29 17.05
CA PRO A 166 -2.41 20.05 17.79
C PRO A 166 -2.37 20.54 19.24
N LYS A 167 -1.19 20.47 19.89
CA LYS A 167 -1.00 20.94 21.26
C LYS A 167 -1.18 22.46 21.35
N GLN A 168 -0.44 23.23 20.53
CA GLN A 168 -0.53 24.70 20.54
C GLN A 168 -1.92 25.18 20.14
N LEU A 169 -2.55 24.52 19.16
CA LEU A 169 -3.93 24.81 18.77
C LEU A 169 -4.89 24.58 19.94
N GLY A 170 -4.76 23.45 20.66
CA GLY A 170 -5.56 23.18 21.86
C GLY A 170 -5.37 24.21 22.95
N ASP A 171 -4.14 24.60 23.25
CA ASP A 171 -3.81 25.63 24.25
C ASP A 171 -4.48 26.98 23.87
N ILE A 172 -4.46 27.36 22.59
CA ILE A 172 -5.11 28.59 22.12
C ILE A 172 -6.64 28.48 22.25
N LEU A 173 -7.24 27.41 21.75
CA LEU A 173 -8.70 27.27 21.72
C LEU A 173 -9.31 27.14 23.13
N PHE A 174 -8.71 26.30 23.97
CA PHE A 174 -9.35 25.91 25.24
C PHE A 174 -8.80 26.71 26.44
N GLU A 175 -7.51 27.04 26.47
CA GLU A 175 -6.93 27.76 27.59
C GLU A 175 -7.02 29.29 27.43
N LYS A 176 -6.70 29.80 26.22
CA LYS A 176 -6.67 31.23 25.97
C LYS A 176 -8.03 31.81 25.56
N LEU A 177 -8.65 31.22 24.52
CA LEU A 177 -9.95 31.71 24.00
C LEU A 177 -11.13 31.13 24.76
N LYS A 178 -10.92 30.12 25.59
CA LYS A 178 -11.95 29.45 26.42
C LYS A 178 -13.18 29.04 25.61
N ILE A 179 -12.98 28.52 24.41
CA ILE A 179 -14.05 27.99 23.57
C ILE A 179 -14.47 26.66 24.21
N ASP A 180 -15.68 26.64 24.77
CA ASP A 180 -16.24 25.45 25.40
C ASP A 180 -16.41 24.33 24.39
N SER A 181 -15.76 23.19 24.66
CA SER A 181 -16.11 21.92 24.02
C SER A 181 -17.38 21.38 24.70
N LYS A 182 -18.53 21.57 24.09
CA LYS A 182 -19.72 20.79 24.45
C LYS A 182 -19.66 19.43 23.84
#